data_7aa9b724c5a00665022a710b538ff721
#
_entry.id   7aa9b724c5a00665022a710b538ff721
#
_cell.length_a   1.000
_cell.length_b   1.000
_cell.length_c   1.000
_cell.angle_alpha   90.00
_cell.angle_beta   90.00
_cell.angle_gamma   90.00
#
_symmetry.space_group_name_H-M   'P 1'
#
loop_
_entity.id
_entity.type
_entity.pdbx_description
1 polymer ?
#
loop_
_entity_poly.entity_id
_entity_poly.type
_entity_poly.pdbx_seq_one_letter_code
_entity_poly.pdbx_strand_id
1 'polypeptide(L)'
;MKQFKQIWKWRHLILALPKIVWFNFHYLPFRQAIRLPILLYKPRFRHCKGSIRLQGNVHFGQIKFGFPNMSSYPDTGIIWDNMGGTMHITNGANISIGNASSVYIHNYGHVDFRGDFGATAAAKIICCHQIKFGKNVLIGWDNLITDCDFHALTHINNRGGNIAFAPISIGDNVWIGLQTITLKGTCLPSNVVVAARTILNKDYTPYGEYVLLGGSPARKLKDGICWNPESDYVDYIPINNNLL
;
A
#
# COMPACT_ATOMS: atom_id res chain seq x y z
N MET A 1 12.88 32.76 -10.74
CA MET A 1 12.48 31.48 -11.34
C MET A 1 12.29 30.32 -10.36
N LYS A 2 13.12 30.14 -9.30
CA LYS A 2 12.94 29.06 -8.29
C LYS A 2 11.63 29.18 -7.50
N GLN A 3 11.20 30.38 -7.11
CA GLN A 3 9.96 30.60 -6.35
C GLN A 3 8.69 30.28 -7.19
N PHE A 4 8.66 30.61 -8.48
CA PHE A 4 7.54 30.27 -9.38
C PHE A 4 7.36 28.75 -9.57
N LYS A 5 8.48 27.98 -9.64
CA LYS A 5 8.41 26.51 -9.69
C LYS A 5 7.86 25.91 -8.37
N GLN A 6 8.13 26.53 -7.24
CA GLN A 6 7.59 26.11 -5.95
C GLN A 6 6.08 26.37 -5.86
N ILE A 7 5.60 27.55 -6.25
CA ILE A 7 4.16 27.89 -6.27
C ILE A 7 3.39 26.94 -7.21
N TRP A 8 3.96 26.60 -8.36
CA TRP A 8 3.36 25.65 -9.30
C TRP A 8 3.21 24.23 -8.72
N LYS A 9 4.13 23.81 -7.88
CA LYS A 9 4.09 22.51 -7.16
C LYS A 9 2.96 22.48 -6.11
N TRP A 10 2.66 23.62 -5.48
CA TRP A 10 1.61 23.74 -4.45
C TRP A 10 0.20 23.99 -5.03
N ARG A 11 0.06 24.41 -6.28
CA ARG A 11 -1.25 24.71 -6.87
C ARG A 11 -2.23 23.54 -6.78
N HIS A 12 -1.75 22.32 -6.98
CA HIS A 12 -2.61 21.13 -6.92
C HIS A 12 -3.07 20.83 -5.50
N LEU A 13 -2.24 21.15 -4.49
CA LEU A 13 -2.62 21.04 -3.09
C LEU A 13 -3.68 22.10 -2.71
N ILE A 14 -3.51 23.33 -3.20
CA ILE A 14 -4.49 24.42 -3.01
C ILE A 14 -5.83 24.05 -3.65
N LEU A 15 -5.82 23.55 -4.88
CA LEU A 15 -7.04 23.10 -5.57
C LEU A 15 -7.68 21.87 -4.90
N ALA A 16 -6.88 21.03 -4.26
CA ALA A 16 -7.38 19.88 -3.51
C ALA A 16 -7.83 20.23 -2.08
N LEU A 17 -7.52 21.44 -1.57
CA LEU A 17 -7.77 21.82 -0.18
C LEU A 17 -9.23 21.63 0.26
N PRO A 18 -10.26 22.03 -0.52
CA PRO A 18 -11.65 21.77 -0.14
C PRO A 18 -11.94 20.28 0.03
N LYS A 19 -11.40 19.43 -0.86
CA LYS A 19 -11.54 17.98 -0.79
C LYS A 19 -10.78 17.39 0.39
N ILE A 20 -9.59 17.91 0.71
CA ILE A 20 -8.78 17.50 1.87
C ILE A 20 -9.52 17.81 3.17
N VAL A 21 -10.02 19.04 3.32
CA VAL A 21 -10.80 19.43 4.50
C VAL A 21 -12.03 18.54 4.63
N TRP A 22 -12.84 18.46 3.57
CA TRP A 22 -14.05 17.63 3.57
C TRP A 22 -13.73 16.17 3.95
N PHE A 23 -12.70 15.55 3.37
CA PHE A 23 -12.33 14.16 3.60
C PHE A 23 -11.93 13.89 5.05
N ASN A 24 -11.14 14.80 5.65
CA ASN A 24 -10.74 14.68 7.05
C ASN A 24 -11.95 14.78 7.98
N PHE A 25 -12.83 15.76 7.76
CA PHE A 25 -14.02 15.93 8.61
C PHE A 25 -15.10 14.88 8.36
N HIS A 26 -15.12 14.27 7.18
CA HIS A 26 -16.02 13.17 6.85
C HIS A 26 -15.66 11.87 7.58
N TYR A 27 -14.35 11.56 7.66
CA TYR A 27 -13.90 10.28 8.19
C TYR A 27 -13.42 10.32 9.65
N LEU A 28 -12.99 11.47 10.14
CA LEU A 28 -12.31 11.56 11.43
C LEU A 28 -13.09 12.37 12.45
N PRO A 29 -12.95 12.05 13.75
CA PRO A 29 -13.46 12.91 14.82
C PRO A 29 -12.86 14.34 14.73
N PHE A 30 -13.63 15.35 15.12
CA PHE A 30 -13.26 16.77 15.02
C PHE A 30 -11.83 17.07 15.52
N ARG A 31 -11.44 16.52 16.67
CA ARG A 31 -10.11 16.74 17.28
C ARG A 31 -8.97 16.21 16.40
N GLN A 32 -9.20 15.20 15.57
CA GLN A 32 -8.21 14.68 14.62
C GLN A 32 -8.32 15.42 13.30
N ALA A 33 -9.53 15.64 12.80
CA ALA A 33 -9.81 16.28 11.51
C ALA A 33 -9.18 17.68 11.39
N ILE A 34 -9.24 18.48 12.45
CA ILE A 34 -8.67 19.84 12.47
C ILE A 34 -7.14 19.87 12.26
N ARG A 35 -6.46 18.76 12.56
CA ARG A 35 -5.03 18.61 12.32
C ARG A 35 -4.69 18.27 10.88
N LEU A 36 -5.69 18.00 10.04
CA LEU A 36 -5.57 17.61 8.64
C LEU A 36 -4.52 16.50 8.42
N PRO A 37 -4.65 15.36 9.12
CA PRO A 37 -3.65 14.29 9.00
C PRO A 37 -3.65 13.65 7.62
N ILE A 38 -4.74 13.69 6.86
CA ILE A 38 -4.84 13.07 5.55
C ILE A 38 -4.72 14.14 4.46
N LEU A 39 -3.64 14.10 3.72
CA LEU A 39 -3.42 14.92 2.54
C LEU A 39 -3.70 14.12 1.26
N LEU A 40 -4.36 14.76 0.31
CA LEU A 40 -4.77 14.14 -0.93
C LEU A 40 -4.22 14.92 -2.12
N TYR A 41 -3.66 14.22 -3.09
CA TYR A 41 -3.23 14.81 -4.35
C TYR A 41 -4.09 14.30 -5.50
N LYS A 42 -4.74 15.22 -6.23
CA LYS A 42 -5.68 14.93 -7.32
C LYS A 42 -6.67 13.79 -7.01
N PRO A 43 -7.40 13.85 -5.88
CA PRO A 43 -8.26 12.75 -5.49
C PRO A 43 -9.47 12.59 -6.42
N ARG A 44 -9.76 11.35 -6.78
CA ARG A 44 -10.97 10.93 -7.48
C ARG A 44 -11.77 10.03 -6.55
N PHE A 45 -12.87 10.55 -6.01
CA PHE A 45 -13.76 9.80 -5.14
C PHE A 45 -14.80 9.04 -5.96
N ARG A 46 -14.98 7.73 -5.68
CA ARG A 46 -16.05 6.89 -6.18
C ARG A 46 -17.12 6.75 -5.12
N HIS A 47 -16.80 6.07 -4.03
CA HIS A 47 -17.62 5.98 -2.85
C HIS A 47 -16.79 6.41 -1.63
N CYS A 48 -17.44 7.09 -0.69
CA CYS A 48 -16.83 7.56 0.54
C CYS A 48 -17.68 7.12 1.74
N LYS A 49 -17.99 5.83 1.81
CA LYS A 49 -18.69 5.21 2.95
C LYS A 49 -17.68 4.62 3.93
N GLY A 50 -18.18 3.92 4.95
CA GLY A 50 -17.33 3.22 5.91
C GLY A 50 -16.59 4.15 6.86
N SER A 51 -15.40 3.74 7.33
CA SER A 51 -14.67 4.47 8.35
C SER A 51 -13.15 4.44 8.16
N ILE A 52 -12.48 5.50 8.63
CA ILE A 52 -11.03 5.54 8.84
C ILE A 52 -10.81 5.78 10.34
N ARG A 53 -10.00 4.94 10.96
CA ARG A 53 -9.68 5.01 12.40
C ARG A 53 -8.19 5.22 12.58
N LEU A 54 -7.82 6.31 13.26
CA LEU A 54 -6.43 6.63 13.58
C LEU A 54 -6.21 6.46 15.08
N GLN A 55 -5.19 5.67 15.45
CA GLN A 55 -4.75 5.48 16.83
C GLN A 55 -3.30 5.92 17.01
N GLY A 56 -3.01 6.49 18.17
CA GLY A 56 -1.70 7.05 18.50
C GLY A 56 -1.61 8.55 18.24
N ASN A 57 -0.40 9.05 18.03
CA ASN A 57 -0.19 10.47 17.79
C ASN A 57 -0.63 10.84 16.36
N VAL A 58 -1.57 11.79 16.27
CA VAL A 58 -2.09 12.27 14.99
C VAL A 58 -1.52 13.65 14.69
N HIS A 59 -0.87 13.81 13.53
CA HIS A 59 -0.22 15.05 13.12
C HIS A 59 -0.54 15.40 11.66
N PHE A 60 -0.25 16.65 11.29
CA PHE A 60 -0.49 17.16 9.94
C PHE A 60 0.26 16.32 8.88
N GLY A 61 -0.44 15.90 7.84
CA GLY A 61 0.16 15.21 6.69
C GLY A 61 0.75 13.83 6.97
N GLN A 62 0.32 13.19 8.06
CA GLN A 62 0.69 11.82 8.44
C GLN A 62 0.36 10.80 7.35
N ILE A 63 -0.76 11.02 6.65
CA ILE A 63 -1.25 10.15 5.59
C ILE A 63 -1.23 10.95 4.28
N LYS A 64 -0.55 10.42 3.27
CA LYS A 64 -0.39 11.06 1.96
C LYS A 64 -0.89 10.13 0.86
N PHE A 65 -1.96 10.50 0.18
CA PHE A 65 -2.52 9.72 -0.91
C PHE A 65 -2.39 10.45 -2.25
N GLY A 66 -1.85 9.76 -3.25
CA GLY A 66 -1.76 10.21 -4.65
C GLY A 66 -0.58 11.12 -4.95
N PHE A 67 0.31 11.38 -4.00
CA PHE A 67 1.45 12.27 -4.22
C PHE A 67 2.46 11.66 -5.21
N PRO A 68 3.03 12.47 -6.12
CA PRO A 68 3.99 11.99 -7.10
C PRO A 68 5.34 11.71 -6.41
N ASN A 69 5.67 10.43 -6.28
CA ASN A 69 6.96 9.95 -5.78
C ASN A 69 7.92 9.60 -6.93
N MET A 70 7.38 9.33 -8.12
CA MET A 70 8.13 8.96 -9.31
C MET A 70 7.69 9.81 -10.50
N SER A 71 8.64 10.47 -11.16
CA SER A 71 8.38 11.33 -12.34
C SER A 71 8.00 10.57 -13.61
N SER A 72 8.35 9.28 -13.68
CA SER A 72 8.04 8.40 -14.82
C SER A 72 6.61 7.88 -14.85
N TYR A 73 5.82 8.11 -13.78
CA TYR A 73 4.41 7.71 -13.73
C TYR A 73 3.46 8.86 -14.04
N PRO A 74 2.32 8.55 -14.68
CA PRO A 74 1.30 9.57 -14.96
C PRO A 74 0.84 10.27 -13.68
N ASP A 75 0.79 11.60 -13.74
CA ASP A 75 0.38 12.44 -12.60
C ASP A 75 -1.17 12.45 -12.47
N THR A 76 -1.75 11.31 -12.10
CA THR A 76 -3.21 11.10 -12.01
C THR A 76 -3.75 11.10 -10.58
N GLY A 77 -2.88 11.15 -9.56
CA GLY A 77 -3.27 11.18 -8.16
C GLY A 77 -3.77 9.83 -7.63
N ILE A 78 -4.86 9.85 -6.87
CA ILE A 78 -5.42 8.67 -6.20
C ILE A 78 -6.89 8.45 -6.57
N ILE A 79 -7.28 7.19 -6.78
CA ILE A 79 -8.68 6.77 -6.78
C ILE A 79 -9.01 6.21 -5.40
N TRP A 80 -10.02 6.79 -4.75
CA TRP A 80 -10.55 6.34 -3.47
C TRP A 80 -11.94 5.78 -3.66
N ASP A 81 -12.15 4.54 -3.23
CA ASP A 81 -13.40 3.83 -3.36
C ASP A 81 -13.68 2.98 -2.11
N ASN A 82 -14.35 3.55 -1.11
CA ASN A 82 -14.75 2.84 0.09
C ASN A 82 -16.26 2.63 0.08
N MET A 83 -16.68 1.40 -0.14
CA MET A 83 -18.10 0.99 -0.22
C MET A 83 -18.78 0.87 1.15
N GLY A 84 -18.00 0.83 2.25
CA GLY A 84 -18.54 0.68 3.60
C GLY A 84 -17.58 0.01 4.58
N GLY A 85 -16.38 -0.36 4.12
CA GLY A 85 -15.36 -1.02 4.94
C GLY A 85 -14.59 -0.08 5.87
N THR A 86 -13.59 -0.61 6.52
CA THR A 86 -12.79 0.10 7.52
C THR A 86 -11.31 0.13 7.13
N MET A 87 -10.69 1.29 7.22
CA MET A 87 -9.23 1.45 7.24
C MET A 87 -8.80 1.81 8.65
N HIS A 88 -7.88 1.04 9.22
CA HIS A 88 -7.36 1.26 10.56
C HIS A 88 -5.85 1.50 10.52
N ILE A 89 -5.41 2.56 11.16
CA ILE A 89 -4.00 2.97 11.23
C ILE A 89 -3.63 3.12 12.70
N THR A 90 -2.68 2.31 13.16
CA THR A 90 -2.27 2.25 14.55
C THR A 90 -0.89 2.90 14.77
N ASN A 91 -0.53 3.08 16.03
CA ASN A 91 0.80 3.54 16.48
C ASN A 91 1.26 4.90 15.92
N GLY A 92 0.33 5.74 15.44
CA GLY A 92 0.70 7.01 14.82
C GLY A 92 1.47 6.86 13.50
N ALA A 93 1.29 5.75 12.80
CA ALA A 93 2.02 5.40 11.59
C ALA A 93 1.86 6.41 10.45
N ASN A 94 2.93 6.60 9.69
CA ASN A 94 2.94 7.39 8.47
C ASN A 94 2.59 6.51 7.27
N ILE A 95 1.58 6.91 6.51
CA ILE A 95 1.12 6.16 5.34
C ILE A 95 1.33 6.99 4.08
N SER A 96 2.01 6.42 3.09
CA SER A 96 2.19 7.04 1.78
C SER A 96 1.73 6.08 0.68
N ILE A 97 0.69 6.46 -0.06
CA ILE A 97 0.27 5.75 -1.27
C ILE A 97 0.44 6.72 -2.44
N GLY A 98 1.42 6.45 -3.30
CA GLY A 98 1.85 7.35 -4.36
C GLY A 98 0.84 7.52 -5.50
N ASN A 99 1.21 8.30 -6.49
CA ASN A 99 0.36 8.66 -7.62
C ASN A 99 -0.01 7.45 -8.51
N ALA A 100 -1.04 7.64 -9.32
CA ALA A 100 -1.62 6.61 -10.20
C ALA A 100 -2.16 5.38 -9.45
N SER A 101 -2.33 5.47 -8.14
CA SER A 101 -2.78 4.37 -7.28
C SER A 101 -4.30 4.36 -7.07
N SER A 102 -4.81 3.23 -6.61
CA SER A 102 -6.20 3.08 -6.21
C SER A 102 -6.34 2.27 -4.91
N VAL A 103 -7.29 2.68 -4.09
CA VAL A 103 -7.70 1.96 -2.88
C VAL A 103 -9.18 1.65 -2.99
N TYR A 104 -9.52 0.38 -3.03
CA TYR A 104 -10.89 -0.13 -3.00
C TYR A 104 -11.10 -0.92 -1.72
N ILE A 105 -12.15 -0.57 -0.95
CA ILE A 105 -12.54 -1.27 0.28
C ILE A 105 -14.02 -1.63 0.17
N HIS A 106 -14.31 -2.92 0.08
CA HIS A 106 -15.68 -3.43 0.06
C HIS A 106 -16.38 -3.22 1.40
N ASN A 107 -17.71 -3.39 1.46
CA ASN A 107 -18.53 -3.23 2.68
C ASN A 107 -18.00 -4.00 3.90
N TYR A 108 -17.38 -5.14 3.70
CA TYR A 108 -16.82 -6.00 4.73
C TYR A 108 -15.29 -5.99 4.74
N GLY A 109 -14.68 -5.10 3.95
CA GLY A 109 -13.23 -4.99 3.87
C GLY A 109 -12.63 -4.29 5.08
N HIS A 110 -11.53 -4.85 5.58
CA HIS A 110 -10.74 -4.28 6.66
C HIS A 110 -9.29 -4.16 6.26
N VAL A 111 -8.77 -2.94 6.15
CA VAL A 111 -7.36 -2.67 5.87
C VAL A 111 -6.70 -2.16 7.13
N ASP A 112 -5.71 -2.89 7.64
CA ASP A 112 -4.98 -2.54 8.86
C ASP A 112 -3.53 -2.18 8.54
N PHE A 113 -3.09 -1.00 8.97
CA PHE A 113 -1.69 -0.56 8.95
C PHE A 113 -1.19 -0.48 10.39
N ARG A 114 -0.20 -1.32 10.74
CA ARG A 114 0.34 -1.43 12.10
C ARG A 114 1.57 -0.56 12.35
N GLY A 115 2.12 0.03 11.33
CA GLY A 115 3.26 0.92 11.35
C GLY A 115 3.42 1.62 10.02
N ASP A 116 4.56 2.25 9.80
CA ASP A 116 4.85 3.00 8.59
C ASP A 116 4.70 2.14 7.34
N PHE A 117 4.06 2.71 6.31
CA PHE A 117 3.76 2.04 5.06
C PHE A 117 4.02 2.98 3.87
N GLY A 118 4.70 2.46 2.87
CA GLY A 118 4.94 3.14 1.60
C GLY A 118 4.53 2.30 0.40
N ALA A 119 3.73 2.87 -0.50
CA ALA A 119 3.55 2.35 -1.86
C ALA A 119 3.98 3.43 -2.85
N THR A 120 4.96 3.14 -3.70
CA THR A 120 5.67 4.18 -4.46
C THR A 120 4.78 4.82 -5.53
N ALA A 121 4.18 4.03 -6.43
CA ALA A 121 3.26 4.51 -7.48
C ALA A 121 2.47 3.35 -8.09
N ALA A 122 1.33 3.65 -8.70
CA ALA A 122 0.47 2.73 -9.44
C ALA A 122 0.08 1.45 -8.66
N ALA A 123 0.02 1.55 -7.33
CA ALA A 123 -0.42 0.47 -6.47
C ALA A 123 -1.94 0.35 -6.49
N LYS A 124 -2.44 -0.89 -6.60
CA LYS A 124 -3.86 -1.22 -6.49
C LYS A 124 -4.06 -2.05 -5.23
N ILE A 125 -4.72 -1.48 -4.22
CA ILE A 125 -5.08 -2.15 -2.98
C ILE A 125 -6.58 -2.40 -3.01
N ILE A 126 -6.97 -3.68 -3.10
CA ILE A 126 -8.35 -4.13 -3.26
C ILE A 126 -8.67 -5.04 -2.09
N CYS A 127 -9.48 -4.58 -1.15
CA CYS A 127 -9.83 -5.29 0.08
C CYS A 127 -11.31 -5.59 0.13
N CYS A 128 -11.66 -6.85 0.04
CA CYS A 128 -13.05 -7.34 0.20
C CYS A 128 -13.29 -7.96 1.57
N HIS A 129 -12.24 -8.46 2.23
CA HIS A 129 -12.31 -9.12 3.52
C HIS A 129 -11.29 -8.55 4.51
N GLN A 130 -10.00 -8.88 4.38
CA GLN A 130 -8.98 -8.38 5.29
C GLN A 130 -7.59 -8.34 4.67
N ILE A 131 -6.93 -7.17 4.77
CA ILE A 131 -5.52 -6.97 4.43
C ILE A 131 -4.84 -6.33 5.63
N LYS A 132 -3.78 -6.96 6.13
CA LYS A 132 -2.96 -6.47 7.24
C LYS A 132 -1.54 -6.20 6.77
N PHE A 133 -1.06 -5.00 7.06
CA PHE A 133 0.34 -4.60 6.88
C PHE A 133 1.00 -4.43 8.24
N GLY A 134 2.16 -5.03 8.43
CA GLY A 134 3.02 -4.85 9.58
C GLY A 134 3.67 -3.47 9.62
N LYS A 135 4.76 -3.33 10.38
CA LYS A 135 5.54 -2.10 10.46
C LYS A 135 6.59 -2.05 9.35
N ASN A 136 6.88 -0.85 8.86
CA ASN A 136 7.93 -0.62 7.85
C ASN A 136 7.73 -1.50 6.60
N VAL A 137 6.56 -1.40 5.96
CA VAL A 137 6.29 -2.11 4.72
C VAL A 137 6.46 -1.14 3.54
N LEU A 138 7.34 -1.52 2.61
CA LEU A 138 7.55 -0.77 1.36
C LEU A 138 7.10 -1.61 0.15
N ILE A 139 6.24 -1.01 -0.67
CA ILE A 139 5.76 -1.62 -1.91
C ILE A 139 6.26 -0.79 -3.09
N GLY A 140 6.95 -1.44 -4.00
CA GLY A 140 7.40 -0.87 -5.27
C GLY A 140 6.22 -0.43 -6.13
N TRP A 141 6.48 -0.04 -7.34
CA TRP A 141 5.44 0.44 -8.25
C TRP A 141 4.78 -0.69 -9.05
N ASP A 142 3.58 -0.40 -9.59
CA ASP A 142 2.73 -1.32 -10.38
C ASP A 142 2.31 -2.61 -9.63
N ASN A 143 2.14 -2.52 -8.31
CA ASN A 143 1.72 -3.67 -7.51
C ASN A 143 0.20 -3.81 -7.46
N LEU A 144 -0.28 -5.06 -7.52
CA LEU A 144 -1.66 -5.43 -7.23
C LEU A 144 -1.72 -6.25 -5.93
N ILE A 145 -2.54 -5.81 -4.99
CA ILE A 145 -2.84 -6.55 -3.75
C ILE A 145 -4.35 -6.74 -3.70
N THR A 146 -4.81 -7.99 -3.72
CA THR A 146 -6.23 -8.33 -3.66
C THR A 146 -6.48 -9.58 -2.83
N ASP A 147 -7.41 -9.48 -1.89
CA ASP A 147 -7.82 -10.59 -1.02
C ASP A 147 -9.04 -11.34 -1.56
N CYS A 148 -9.44 -11.08 -2.80
CA CYS A 148 -10.67 -11.60 -3.40
C CYS A 148 -10.52 -11.88 -4.89
N ASP A 149 -11.17 -12.94 -5.37
CA ASP A 149 -11.26 -13.28 -6.80
C ASP A 149 -12.43 -12.58 -7.50
N PHE A 150 -13.35 -11.94 -6.78
CA PHE A 150 -14.62 -11.36 -7.25
C PHE A 150 -15.60 -12.35 -7.87
N HIS A 151 -15.19 -13.58 -8.15
CA HIS A 151 -16.00 -14.61 -8.78
C HIS A 151 -15.96 -15.90 -7.97
N ALA A 152 -17.11 -16.55 -7.83
CA ALA A 152 -17.20 -17.86 -7.23
C ALA A 152 -16.82 -18.94 -8.26
N LEU A 153 -15.99 -19.89 -7.84
CA LEU A 153 -15.71 -21.11 -8.61
C LEU A 153 -16.51 -22.26 -8.01
N THR A 154 -17.18 -23.04 -8.86
CA THR A 154 -17.95 -24.22 -8.46
C THR A 154 -17.35 -25.46 -9.11
N HIS A 155 -17.24 -26.55 -8.36
CA HIS A 155 -16.87 -27.84 -8.95
C HIS A 155 -17.96 -28.34 -9.87
N ILE A 156 -17.59 -28.88 -11.02
CA ILE A 156 -18.51 -29.38 -12.03
C ILE A 156 -19.52 -30.44 -11.50
N ASN A 157 -19.15 -31.14 -10.44
CA ASN A 157 -19.96 -32.16 -9.77
C ASN A 157 -20.79 -31.60 -8.60
N ASN A 158 -20.98 -30.29 -8.48
CA ASN A 158 -21.70 -29.58 -7.40
C ASN A 158 -21.24 -29.96 -5.97
N ARG A 159 -20.02 -30.44 -5.82
CA ARG A 159 -19.41 -30.77 -4.51
C ARG A 159 -18.53 -29.62 -4.01
N GLY A 160 -19.17 -28.55 -3.56
CA GLY A 160 -18.48 -27.39 -3.03
C GLY A 160 -17.93 -26.47 -4.10
N GLY A 161 -17.33 -25.37 -3.66
CA GLY A 161 -16.70 -24.36 -4.50
C GLY A 161 -15.43 -23.84 -3.85
N ASN A 162 -14.68 -23.03 -4.57
CA ASN A 162 -13.52 -22.36 -4.00
C ASN A 162 -13.96 -21.14 -3.17
N ILE A 163 -13.32 -20.91 -2.03
CA ILE A 163 -13.54 -19.70 -1.25
C ILE A 163 -13.00 -18.51 -2.06
N ALA A 164 -13.90 -17.57 -2.41
CA ALA A 164 -13.55 -16.44 -3.28
C ALA A 164 -12.67 -15.40 -2.62
N PHE A 165 -12.53 -15.40 -1.30
CA PHE A 165 -11.70 -14.46 -0.55
C PHE A 165 -10.96 -15.16 0.59
N ALA A 166 -9.80 -14.62 0.95
CA ALA A 166 -9.03 -15.05 2.13
C ALA A 166 -8.12 -13.90 2.58
N PRO A 167 -7.84 -13.77 3.88
CA PRO A 167 -7.06 -12.66 4.40
C PRO A 167 -5.64 -12.64 3.83
N ILE A 168 -5.09 -11.43 3.70
CA ILE A 168 -3.68 -11.18 3.42
C ILE A 168 -3.03 -10.64 4.69
N SER A 169 -1.86 -11.18 5.05
CA SER A 169 -1.05 -10.71 6.17
C SER A 169 0.39 -10.51 5.73
N ILE A 170 0.88 -9.29 5.85
CA ILE A 170 2.26 -8.92 5.56
C ILE A 170 2.94 -8.59 6.89
N GLY A 171 4.08 -9.22 7.17
CA GLY A 171 4.86 -9.01 8.39
C GLY A 171 5.56 -7.66 8.45
N ASP A 172 6.40 -7.47 9.47
CA ASP A 172 7.17 -6.24 9.66
C ASP A 172 8.44 -6.24 8.78
N ASN A 173 8.93 -5.05 8.40
CA ASN A 173 10.15 -4.85 7.61
C ASN A 173 10.15 -5.64 6.29
N VAL A 174 9.06 -5.53 5.54
CA VAL A 174 8.89 -6.24 4.26
C VAL A 174 9.04 -5.26 3.10
N TRP A 175 9.90 -5.61 2.15
CA TRP A 175 9.99 -4.91 0.87
C TRP A 175 9.45 -5.79 -0.26
N ILE A 176 8.42 -5.30 -0.94
CA ILE A 176 7.82 -5.95 -2.12
C ILE A 176 8.28 -5.19 -3.37
N GLY A 177 9.01 -5.88 -4.24
CA GLY A 177 9.51 -5.36 -5.50
C GLY A 177 8.39 -4.94 -6.47
N LEU A 178 8.79 -4.27 -7.55
CA LEU A 178 7.86 -3.75 -8.55
C LEU A 178 7.06 -4.87 -9.26
N GLN A 179 5.85 -4.54 -9.75
CA GLN A 179 4.99 -5.41 -10.57
C GLN A 179 4.67 -6.76 -9.90
N THR A 180 4.65 -6.80 -8.57
CA THR A 180 4.28 -8.00 -7.82
C THR A 180 2.76 -8.09 -7.68
N ILE A 181 2.23 -9.30 -7.74
CA ILE A 181 0.82 -9.61 -7.53
C ILE A 181 0.69 -10.37 -6.22
N THR A 182 -0.02 -9.79 -5.24
CA THR A 182 -0.31 -10.42 -3.95
C THR A 182 -1.78 -10.81 -3.93
N LEU A 183 -2.04 -12.11 -3.90
CA LEU A 183 -3.38 -12.68 -3.97
C LEU A 183 -3.88 -13.11 -2.58
N LYS A 184 -5.17 -13.41 -2.50
CA LYS A 184 -5.84 -13.93 -1.31
C LYS A 184 -5.08 -15.09 -0.67
N GLY A 185 -5.10 -15.15 0.67
CA GLY A 185 -4.41 -16.19 1.44
C GLY A 185 -2.89 -16.02 1.55
N THR A 186 -2.34 -14.93 1.02
CA THR A 186 -0.92 -14.64 1.19
C THR A 186 -0.62 -14.28 2.65
N CYS A 187 0.36 -14.99 3.23
CA CYS A 187 0.94 -14.64 4.52
C CYS A 187 2.47 -14.54 4.36
N LEU A 188 3.04 -13.35 4.60
CA LEU A 188 4.48 -13.12 4.59
C LEU A 188 4.97 -12.97 6.03
N PRO A 189 6.06 -13.68 6.42
CA PRO A 189 6.74 -13.41 7.69
C PRO A 189 7.43 -12.04 7.66
N SER A 190 7.93 -11.61 8.80
CA SER A 190 8.72 -10.38 8.91
C SER A 190 10.08 -10.51 8.22
N ASN A 191 10.73 -9.37 7.95
CA ASN A 191 12.09 -9.28 7.39
C ASN A 191 12.27 -10.02 6.04
N VAL A 192 11.25 -9.90 5.17
CA VAL A 192 11.25 -10.57 3.85
C VAL A 192 11.40 -9.55 2.73
N VAL A 193 12.18 -9.92 1.74
CA VAL A 193 12.28 -9.23 0.46
C VAL A 193 11.58 -10.06 -0.62
N VAL A 194 10.73 -9.42 -1.39
CA VAL A 194 10.05 -10.04 -2.54
C VAL A 194 10.62 -9.43 -3.82
N ALA A 195 11.16 -10.26 -4.68
CA ALA A 195 11.70 -9.85 -5.97
C ALA A 195 10.60 -9.29 -6.89
N ALA A 196 11.00 -8.45 -7.83
CA ALA A 196 10.09 -7.90 -8.83
C ALA A 196 9.36 -9.01 -9.63
N ARG A 197 8.13 -8.71 -10.11
CA ARG A 197 7.30 -9.58 -10.96
C ARG A 197 7.00 -10.94 -10.32
N THR A 198 6.83 -10.97 -9.01
CA THR A 198 6.52 -12.17 -8.23
C THR A 198 5.00 -12.33 -8.07
N ILE A 199 4.52 -13.57 -8.03
CA ILE A 199 3.13 -13.90 -7.66
C ILE A 199 3.11 -14.57 -6.30
N LEU A 200 2.53 -13.87 -5.31
CA LEU A 200 2.31 -14.35 -3.95
C LEU A 200 0.87 -14.85 -3.84
N ASN A 201 0.66 -16.11 -3.46
CA ASN A 201 -0.65 -16.76 -3.49
C ASN A 201 -0.88 -17.83 -2.41
N LYS A 202 -0.04 -17.83 -1.36
CA LYS A 202 -0.12 -18.83 -0.28
C LYS A 202 0.52 -18.31 1.01
N ASP A 203 0.53 -19.15 2.03
CA ASP A 203 1.32 -18.91 3.25
C ASP A 203 2.82 -19.19 2.98
N TYR A 204 3.64 -18.18 3.24
CA TYR A 204 5.12 -18.22 3.14
C TYR A 204 5.80 -18.23 4.50
N THR A 205 5.07 -18.21 5.62
CA THR A 205 5.64 -18.25 6.96
C THR A 205 6.54 -19.48 7.22
N PRO A 206 6.30 -20.66 6.60
CA PRO A 206 7.20 -21.81 6.76
C PRO A 206 8.60 -21.58 6.19
N TYR A 207 8.83 -20.57 5.36
CA TYR A 207 10.18 -20.25 4.87
C TYR A 207 11.03 -19.46 5.88
N GLY A 208 10.39 -18.97 6.97
CA GLY A 208 11.06 -18.16 7.98
C GLY A 208 11.28 -16.71 7.55
N GLU A 209 12.04 -16.00 8.36
CA GLU A 209 12.43 -14.60 8.14
C GLU A 209 13.77 -14.51 7.39
N TYR A 210 14.15 -13.30 6.98
CA TYR A 210 15.41 -13.00 6.29
C TYR A 210 15.59 -13.77 4.97
N VAL A 211 14.52 -13.89 4.21
CA VAL A 211 14.52 -14.62 2.94
C VAL A 211 14.16 -13.69 1.77
N LEU A 212 14.74 -14.00 0.61
CA LEU A 212 14.33 -13.46 -0.67
C LEU A 212 13.35 -14.44 -1.31
N LEU A 213 12.14 -13.97 -1.59
CA LEU A 213 11.12 -14.70 -2.34
C LEU A 213 11.06 -14.18 -3.77
N GLY A 214 10.75 -15.06 -4.73
CA GLY A 214 10.56 -14.63 -6.12
C GLY A 214 10.01 -15.71 -7.01
N GLY A 215 9.49 -15.30 -8.17
CA GLY A 215 8.94 -16.18 -9.20
C GLY A 215 7.42 -16.18 -9.29
N SER A 216 6.89 -16.98 -10.22
CA SER A 216 5.45 -17.12 -10.52
C SER A 216 5.08 -18.61 -10.66
N PRO A 217 4.57 -19.24 -9.59
CA PRO A 217 4.35 -18.76 -8.22
C PRO A 217 5.66 -18.54 -7.45
N ALA A 218 5.59 -17.74 -6.38
CA ALA A 218 6.74 -17.41 -5.55
C ALA A 218 7.33 -18.65 -4.84
N ARG A 219 8.66 -18.66 -4.75
CA ARG A 219 9.45 -19.63 -4.00
C ARG A 219 10.60 -18.93 -3.29
N LYS A 220 11.19 -19.59 -2.30
CA LYS A 220 12.41 -19.07 -1.67
C LYS A 220 13.59 -19.14 -2.65
N LEU A 221 14.25 -18.01 -2.86
CA LEU A 221 15.42 -17.88 -3.73
C LEU A 221 16.71 -17.86 -2.94
N LYS A 222 16.72 -17.18 -1.77
CA LYS A 222 17.92 -16.99 -0.97
C LYS A 222 17.57 -16.80 0.50
N ASP A 223 18.45 -17.24 1.39
CA ASP A 223 18.43 -16.97 2.82
C ASP A 223 19.38 -15.82 3.18
N GLY A 224 19.21 -15.23 4.37
CA GLY A 224 20.09 -14.19 4.90
C GLY A 224 19.94 -12.83 4.19
N ILE A 225 18.79 -12.56 3.61
CA ILE A 225 18.47 -11.29 2.93
C ILE A 225 17.43 -10.52 3.74
N CYS A 226 17.71 -9.26 3.97
CA CYS A 226 16.72 -8.31 4.52
C CYS A 226 16.78 -6.98 3.78
N TRP A 227 15.74 -6.19 3.96
CA TRP A 227 15.70 -4.77 3.66
C TRP A 227 15.73 -4.00 4.99
N ASN A 228 16.58 -2.99 5.06
CA ASN A 228 16.65 -2.11 6.22
C ASN A 228 16.16 -0.71 5.84
N PRO A 229 14.98 -0.30 6.31
CA PRO A 229 14.41 1.01 5.99
C PRO A 229 15.25 2.20 6.53
N GLU A 230 16.07 2.01 7.56
CA GLU A 230 16.92 3.05 8.13
C GLU A 230 18.18 3.32 7.30
N SER A 231 18.59 2.36 6.48
CA SER A 231 19.75 2.44 5.59
C SER A 231 19.42 2.19 4.12
N ASP A 232 18.20 2.55 3.71
CA ASP A 232 17.72 2.41 2.32
C ASP A 232 18.29 3.52 1.42
N TYR A 233 19.60 3.55 1.32
CA TYR A 233 20.34 4.46 0.45
C TYR A 233 21.14 3.68 -0.59
N VAL A 234 20.97 4.04 -1.85
CA VAL A 234 21.76 3.49 -2.95
C VAL A 234 22.78 4.53 -3.39
N ASP A 235 24.06 4.20 -3.21
CA ASP A 235 25.15 4.99 -3.75
C ASP A 235 25.33 4.64 -5.24
N TYR A 236 24.95 5.57 -6.12
CA TYR A 236 25.07 5.41 -7.57
C TYR A 236 26.48 5.77 -8.08
N ILE A 237 27.55 5.50 -7.33
CA ILE A 237 28.90 5.66 -7.81
C ILE A 237 29.12 4.65 -8.97
N PRO A 238 29.60 5.08 -10.15
CA PRO A 238 29.89 4.17 -11.23
C PRO A 238 30.93 3.12 -10.78
N ILE A 239 30.56 1.84 -10.88
CA ILE A 239 31.50 0.76 -10.64
C ILE A 239 32.61 0.89 -11.70
N ASN A 240 33.83 1.25 -11.29
CA ASN A 240 34.97 1.19 -12.18
C ASN A 240 35.13 -0.26 -12.65
N ASN A 241 35.03 -0.50 -13.95
CA ASN A 241 35.10 -1.82 -14.59
C ASN A 241 36.43 -2.58 -14.38
N ASN A 242 37.26 -2.15 -13.45
CA ASN A 242 38.53 -2.83 -13.12
C ASN A 242 38.39 -3.93 -12.04
N LEU A 243 37.13 -4.33 -11.70
CA LEU A 243 36.85 -5.38 -10.72
C LEU A 243 35.96 -6.52 -11.28
N LEU A 244 35.90 -6.69 -12.60
CA LEU A 244 35.31 -7.89 -13.24
C LEU A 244 36.39 -8.78 -13.80
#